data_71d2da97619bbcfa90b10aa9da77eaa9
#
_entry.id   71d2da97619bbcfa90b10aa9da77eaa9
#
_cell.length_a   1.000
_cell.length_b   1.000
_cell.length_c   1.000
_cell.angle_alpha   90.00
_cell.angle_beta   90.00
_cell.angle_gamma   90.00
#
_symmetry.space_group_name_H-M   'P 1'
#
loop_
_entity.id
_entity.type
_entity.pdbx_description
1 polymer ?
#
loop_
_entity_poly.entity_id
_entity_poly.type
_entity_poly.pdbx_seq_one_letter_code
_entity_poly.pdbx_strand_id
1 'polypeptide(L)'
;MCIRDSAKVMQMFRDIREHVGTAPDDTALDAYLDRILDGEAGDRSGKIYGLGHAVYTMSDPRAVVIKKYATALARDKGRAGDLELMERVEELGIRKIMTRKHQSIPMCANVDLYSGLIYSMLDIPEDMYTPLFATARIAGWCAHRLEELATGNRIMRPAYRAMLMKVPYIPVEARE
;
A
#
# COMPACT_ATOMS: atom_id res chain seq x y z
N MET A 1 -2.16 -9.40 3.89
CA MET A 1 -1.38 -8.15 3.95
C MET A 1 -0.05 -8.49 4.61
N CYS A 2 1.02 -8.37 3.87
CA CYS A 2 2.34 -8.75 4.37
C CYS A 2 2.96 -7.51 5.03
N ILE A 3 3.34 -7.60 6.30
CA ILE A 3 3.95 -6.48 7.08
C ILE A 3 5.25 -5.97 6.42
N ARG A 4 5.76 -6.65 5.39
CA ARG A 4 6.98 -6.31 4.66
C ARG A 4 6.74 -5.60 3.32
N ASP A 5 5.50 -5.25 2.99
CA ASP A 5 5.17 -4.80 1.63
C ASP A 5 5.77 -3.44 1.30
N SER A 6 5.89 -2.49 2.24
CA SER A 6 6.56 -1.20 2.01
C SER A 6 8.03 -1.36 1.59
N ALA A 7 8.79 -2.27 2.22
CA ALA A 7 10.18 -2.56 1.82
C ALA A 7 10.22 -3.25 0.44
N LYS A 8 9.29 -4.16 0.15
CA LYS A 8 9.16 -4.80 -1.15
C LYS A 8 8.79 -3.81 -2.26
N VAL A 9 7.92 -2.86 -1.98
CA VAL A 9 7.62 -1.75 -2.91
C VAL A 9 8.89 -0.98 -3.23
N MET A 10 9.69 -0.61 -2.24
CA MET A 10 10.93 0.14 -2.47
C MET A 10 11.99 -0.68 -3.20
N GLN A 11 12.08 -1.97 -2.94
CA GLN A 11 12.95 -2.87 -3.69
C GLN A 11 12.53 -2.94 -5.18
N MET A 12 11.24 -3.15 -5.45
CA MET A 12 10.69 -3.13 -6.81
C MET A 12 10.91 -1.78 -7.50
N PHE A 13 10.73 -0.68 -6.77
CA PHE A 13 10.91 0.66 -7.30
C PHE A 13 12.35 0.95 -7.70
N ARG A 14 13.34 0.51 -6.92
CA ARG A 14 14.76 0.59 -7.29
C ARG A 14 15.07 -0.24 -8.53
N ASP A 15 14.55 -1.45 -8.57
CA ASP A 15 14.71 -2.35 -9.71
C ASP A 15 14.13 -1.74 -11.00
N ILE A 16 12.94 -1.15 -10.95
CA ILE A 16 12.36 -0.40 -12.07
C ILE A 16 13.29 0.75 -12.50
N ARG A 17 13.75 1.57 -11.54
CA ARG A 17 14.65 2.70 -11.86
C ARG A 17 15.97 2.28 -12.48
N GLU A 18 16.53 1.18 -12.05
CA GLU A 18 17.78 0.63 -12.58
C GLU A 18 17.63 0.20 -14.04
N HIS A 19 16.49 -0.37 -14.41
CA HIS A 19 16.28 -0.97 -15.73
C HIS A 19 15.64 -0.04 -16.77
N VAL A 20 14.75 0.86 -16.33
CA VAL A 20 14.03 1.78 -17.24
C VAL A 20 14.32 3.25 -16.99
N GLY A 21 15.17 3.55 -15.99
CA GLY A 21 15.56 4.93 -15.67
C GLY A 21 14.62 5.63 -14.69
N THR A 22 14.93 6.89 -14.40
CA THR A 22 14.20 7.71 -13.43
C THR A 22 12.96 8.41 -14.01
N ALA A 23 12.92 8.56 -15.32
CA ALA A 23 11.81 9.17 -16.06
C ALA A 23 11.57 8.38 -17.36
N PRO A 24 11.19 7.09 -17.26
CA PRO A 24 10.94 6.27 -18.44
C PRO A 24 9.73 6.79 -19.21
N ASP A 25 9.68 6.51 -20.51
CA ASP A 25 8.42 6.66 -21.25
C ASP A 25 7.42 5.56 -20.83
N ASP A 26 6.14 5.77 -21.13
CA ASP A 26 5.10 4.81 -20.77
C ASP A 26 5.31 3.44 -21.43
N THR A 27 5.89 3.39 -22.61
CA THR A 27 6.11 2.16 -23.36
C THR A 27 7.17 1.29 -22.67
N ALA A 28 8.29 1.89 -22.27
CA ALA A 28 9.37 1.20 -21.57
C ALA A 28 8.92 0.71 -20.19
N LEU A 29 8.23 1.57 -19.43
CA LEU A 29 7.68 1.20 -18.12
C LEU A 29 6.63 0.10 -18.25
N ASP A 30 5.71 0.23 -19.21
CA ASP A 30 4.67 -0.76 -19.49
C ASP A 30 5.27 -2.14 -19.80
N ALA A 31 6.26 -2.21 -20.70
CA ALA A 31 6.95 -3.46 -21.04
C ALA A 31 7.69 -4.05 -19.84
N TYR A 32 8.29 -3.22 -18.99
CA TYR A 32 8.98 -3.71 -17.80
C TYR A 32 8.03 -4.27 -16.75
N LEU A 33 6.87 -3.64 -16.55
CA LEU A 33 5.82 -4.15 -15.67
C LEU A 33 5.27 -5.50 -16.16
N ASP A 34 5.21 -5.74 -17.48
CA ASP A 34 4.87 -7.07 -18.01
C ASP A 34 5.91 -8.12 -17.61
N ARG A 35 7.20 -7.82 -17.74
CA ARG A 35 8.27 -8.74 -17.31
C ARG A 35 8.20 -9.04 -15.80
N ILE A 36 7.86 -8.05 -14.97
CA ILE A 36 7.63 -8.29 -13.53
C ILE A 36 6.47 -9.28 -13.33
N LEU A 37 5.35 -9.06 -14.02
CA LEU A 37 4.16 -9.91 -13.90
C LEU A 37 4.38 -11.33 -14.46
N ASP A 38 5.26 -11.48 -15.43
CA ASP A 38 5.67 -12.78 -16.00
C ASP A 38 6.72 -13.51 -15.14
N GLY A 39 7.21 -12.86 -14.05
CA GLY A 39 8.23 -13.42 -13.17
C GLY A 39 9.63 -13.41 -13.78
N GLU A 40 9.88 -12.60 -14.81
CA GLU A 40 11.16 -12.47 -15.51
C GLU A 40 12.03 -11.34 -14.96
N ALA A 41 11.43 -10.41 -14.20
CA ALA A 41 12.10 -9.26 -13.61
C ALA A 41 11.75 -9.08 -12.12
N GLY A 42 12.43 -8.17 -11.45
CA GLY A 42 12.26 -7.91 -10.04
C GLY A 42 12.64 -9.11 -9.18
N ASP A 43 11.86 -9.39 -8.15
CA ASP A 43 12.06 -10.56 -7.27
C ASP A 43 11.47 -11.86 -7.85
N ARG A 44 11.04 -11.84 -9.10
CA ARG A 44 10.45 -12.95 -9.86
C ARG A 44 9.19 -13.55 -9.23
N SER A 45 8.52 -12.81 -8.35
CA SER A 45 7.28 -13.25 -7.70
C SER A 45 6.04 -13.11 -8.60
N GLY A 46 6.15 -12.45 -9.74
CA GLY A 46 5.01 -12.13 -10.61
C GLY A 46 4.06 -11.10 -9.99
N LYS A 47 4.54 -10.24 -9.08
CA LYS A 47 3.71 -9.28 -8.33
C LYS A 47 4.22 -7.86 -8.48
N ILE A 48 3.29 -6.95 -8.71
CA ILE A 48 3.51 -5.52 -8.51
C ILE A 48 3.06 -5.20 -7.10
N TYR A 49 4.02 -4.91 -6.22
CA TYR A 49 3.76 -4.63 -4.81
C TYR A 49 3.09 -3.26 -4.64
N GLY A 50 2.30 -3.12 -3.56
CA GLY A 50 1.59 -1.88 -3.28
C GLY A 50 0.22 -1.75 -3.98
N LEU A 51 -0.17 -2.73 -4.80
CA LEU A 51 -1.44 -2.75 -5.51
C LEU A 51 -2.37 -3.84 -4.98
N GLY A 52 -3.66 -3.50 -4.84
CA GLY A 52 -4.70 -4.38 -4.35
C GLY A 52 -4.80 -4.44 -2.82
N HIS A 53 -6.01 -4.71 -2.36
CA HIS A 53 -6.33 -4.85 -0.95
C HIS A 53 -7.44 -5.88 -0.77
N ALA A 54 -7.43 -6.61 0.37
CA ALA A 54 -8.42 -7.65 0.65
C ALA A 54 -9.83 -7.09 0.89
N VAL A 55 -9.93 -5.82 1.32
CA VAL A 55 -11.20 -5.17 1.67
C VAL A 55 -11.51 -4.00 0.74
N TYR A 56 -10.53 -3.11 0.53
CA TYR A 56 -10.71 -1.93 -0.30
C TYR A 56 -10.52 -2.26 -1.77
N THR A 57 -11.53 -1.94 -2.58
CA THR A 57 -11.50 -2.15 -4.03
C THR A 57 -11.48 -0.83 -4.80
N MET A 58 -12.28 0.15 -4.37
CA MET A 58 -12.37 1.46 -5.02
C MET A 58 -11.23 2.38 -4.62
N SER A 59 -10.93 2.44 -3.32
CA SER A 59 -9.89 3.30 -2.76
C SER A 59 -9.52 2.84 -1.36
N ASP A 60 -8.23 2.81 -1.03
CA ASP A 60 -7.76 2.70 0.35
C ASP A 60 -7.63 4.12 0.93
N PRO A 61 -8.46 4.52 1.91
CA PRO A 61 -8.43 5.87 2.46
C PRO A 61 -7.08 6.24 3.09
N ARG A 62 -6.31 5.24 3.55
CA ARG A 62 -4.96 5.45 4.08
C ARG A 62 -3.98 5.79 2.97
N ALA A 63 -4.07 5.11 1.81
CA ALA A 63 -3.24 5.42 0.64
C ALA A 63 -3.51 6.83 0.12
N VAL A 64 -4.78 7.26 0.09
CA VAL A 64 -5.16 8.63 -0.30
C VAL A 64 -4.51 9.69 0.61
N VAL A 65 -4.60 9.49 1.93
CA VAL A 65 -4.00 10.42 2.90
C VAL A 65 -2.47 10.44 2.78
N ILE A 66 -1.83 9.27 2.70
CA ILE A 66 -0.38 9.14 2.59
C ILE A 66 0.11 9.74 1.27
N LYS A 67 -0.59 9.53 0.15
CA LYS A 67 -0.26 10.13 -1.14
C LYS A 67 -0.22 11.67 -1.08
N LYS A 68 -1.17 12.29 -0.37
CA LYS A 68 -1.17 13.73 -0.16
C LYS A 68 0.09 14.23 0.55
N TYR A 69 0.52 13.54 1.62
CA TYR A 69 1.75 13.87 2.33
C TYR A 69 3.01 13.56 1.48
N ALA A 70 3.00 12.46 0.73
CA ALA A 70 4.09 12.12 -0.19
C ALA A 70 4.29 13.21 -1.24
N THR A 71 3.20 13.78 -1.77
CA THR A 71 3.25 14.87 -2.76
C THR A 71 3.90 16.14 -2.18
N ALA A 72 3.49 16.55 -0.98
CA ALA A 72 4.08 17.70 -0.32
C ALA A 72 5.57 17.48 -0.03
N LEU A 73 5.91 16.35 0.58
CA LEU A 73 7.28 16.01 0.97
C LEU A 73 8.20 15.81 -0.25
N ALA A 74 7.71 15.19 -1.33
CA ALA A 74 8.50 15.01 -2.55
C ALA A 74 8.87 16.34 -3.20
N ARG A 75 7.98 17.32 -3.14
CA ARG A 75 8.25 18.69 -3.60
C ARG A 75 9.32 19.35 -2.74
N ASP A 76 9.18 19.29 -1.41
CA ASP A 76 10.13 19.91 -0.47
C ASP A 76 11.53 19.27 -0.54
N LYS A 77 11.60 17.97 -0.81
CA LYS A 77 12.86 17.21 -0.91
C LYS A 77 13.44 17.15 -2.34
N GLY A 78 12.82 17.79 -3.33
CA GLY A 78 13.26 17.73 -4.73
C GLY A 78 13.15 16.35 -5.36
N ARG A 79 12.24 15.50 -4.86
CA ARG A 79 12.03 14.11 -5.31
C ARG A 79 10.71 13.92 -6.05
N ALA A 80 10.22 14.97 -6.73
CA ALA A 80 8.97 14.92 -7.49
C ALA A 80 8.97 13.82 -8.57
N GLY A 81 10.10 13.58 -9.24
CA GLY A 81 10.22 12.52 -10.25
C GLY A 81 10.04 11.11 -9.68
N ASP A 82 10.44 10.86 -8.43
CA ASP A 82 10.20 9.58 -7.76
C ASP A 82 8.71 9.34 -7.51
N LEU A 83 8.00 10.40 -7.11
CA LEU A 83 6.56 10.34 -6.91
C LEU A 83 5.83 10.12 -8.24
N GLU A 84 6.20 10.86 -9.28
CA GLU A 84 5.62 10.72 -10.62
C GLU A 84 5.79 9.31 -11.17
N LEU A 85 6.99 8.73 -11.05
CA LEU A 85 7.23 7.35 -11.45
C LEU A 85 6.34 6.38 -10.67
N MET A 86 6.15 6.59 -9.37
CA MET A 86 5.31 5.74 -8.54
C MET A 86 3.82 5.84 -8.93
N GLU A 87 3.35 7.05 -9.26
CA GLU A 87 1.99 7.27 -9.77
C GLU A 87 1.76 6.58 -11.12
N ARG A 88 2.74 6.60 -11.99
CA ARG A 88 2.69 5.88 -13.26
C ARG A 88 2.70 4.36 -13.07
N VAL A 89 3.50 3.85 -12.12
CA VAL A 89 3.47 2.42 -11.74
C VAL A 89 2.11 2.03 -11.17
N GLU A 90 1.48 2.89 -10.36
CA GLU A 90 0.11 2.67 -9.87
C GLU A 90 -0.87 2.52 -11.04
N GLU A 91 -0.91 3.50 -11.93
CA GLU A 91 -1.86 3.54 -13.05
C GLU A 91 -1.68 2.35 -14.01
N LEU A 92 -0.46 2.19 -14.53
CA LEU A 92 -0.14 1.13 -15.49
C LEU A 92 -0.28 -0.26 -14.86
N GLY A 93 0.19 -0.42 -13.62
CA GLY A 93 0.13 -1.68 -12.89
C GLY A 93 -1.30 -2.14 -12.62
N ILE A 94 -2.18 -1.25 -12.18
CA ILE A 94 -3.61 -1.56 -11.98
C ILE A 94 -4.23 -2.01 -13.31
N ARG A 95 -4.03 -1.23 -14.38
CA ARG A 95 -4.56 -1.56 -15.72
C ARG A 95 -4.12 -2.95 -16.18
N LYS A 96 -2.81 -3.26 -16.07
CA LYS A 96 -2.26 -4.56 -16.47
C LYS A 96 -2.82 -5.72 -15.66
N ILE A 97 -2.83 -5.61 -14.35
CA ILE A 97 -3.33 -6.67 -13.47
C ILE A 97 -4.80 -6.94 -13.76
N MET A 98 -5.62 -5.91 -13.89
CA MET A 98 -7.05 -6.06 -14.20
C MET A 98 -7.27 -6.73 -15.55
N THR A 99 -6.52 -6.31 -16.58
CA THR A 99 -6.60 -6.91 -17.93
C THR A 99 -6.19 -8.38 -17.91
N ARG A 100 -5.05 -8.72 -17.31
CA ARG A 100 -4.53 -10.10 -17.24
C ARG A 100 -5.43 -11.06 -16.46
N LYS A 101 -6.05 -10.56 -15.39
CA LYS A 101 -6.94 -11.38 -14.55
C LYS A 101 -8.39 -11.39 -15.02
N HIS A 102 -8.71 -10.69 -16.12
CA HIS A 102 -10.10 -10.47 -16.57
C HIS A 102 -11.01 -10.00 -15.42
N GLN A 103 -10.46 -9.14 -14.55
CA GLN A 103 -11.12 -8.74 -13.31
C GLN A 103 -12.04 -7.55 -13.57
N SER A 104 -13.33 -7.73 -13.27
CA SER A 104 -14.33 -6.65 -13.34
C SER A 104 -14.39 -5.80 -12.06
N ILE A 105 -13.91 -6.33 -10.94
CA ILE A 105 -13.87 -5.61 -9.67
C ILE A 105 -12.70 -4.64 -9.68
N PRO A 106 -12.92 -3.34 -9.41
CA PRO A 106 -11.84 -2.35 -9.35
C PRO A 106 -10.73 -2.75 -8.36
N MET A 107 -9.53 -2.29 -8.65
CA MET A 107 -8.36 -2.45 -7.78
C MET A 107 -7.79 -1.07 -7.47
N CYS A 108 -7.27 -0.87 -6.26
CA CYS A 108 -6.63 0.38 -5.86
C CYS A 108 -5.24 0.13 -5.28
N ALA A 109 -4.43 1.20 -5.20
CA ALA A 109 -3.22 1.19 -4.42
C ALA A 109 -3.55 0.98 -2.94
N ASN A 110 -2.68 0.25 -2.23
CA ASN A 110 -2.77 0.12 -0.79
C ASN A 110 -1.78 1.07 -0.09
N VAL A 111 -1.82 1.10 1.25
CA VAL A 111 -0.99 2.01 2.05
C VAL A 111 0.51 1.85 1.81
N ASP A 112 0.95 0.64 1.43
CA ASP A 112 2.37 0.32 1.28
C ASP A 112 3.01 0.97 0.05
N LEU A 113 2.22 1.28 -0.99
CA LEU A 113 2.74 1.88 -2.21
C LEU A 113 3.49 3.20 -1.95
N TYR A 114 2.89 4.07 -1.14
CA TYR A 114 3.45 5.41 -0.88
C TYR A 114 4.21 5.53 0.44
N SER A 115 3.96 4.65 1.41
CA SER A 115 4.61 4.74 2.73
C SER A 115 6.12 4.54 2.65
N GLY A 116 6.59 3.60 1.82
CA GLY A 116 8.01 3.36 1.61
C GLY A 116 8.72 4.59 1.02
N LEU A 117 8.09 5.29 0.08
CA LEU A 117 8.63 6.52 -0.49
C LEU A 117 8.76 7.63 0.57
N ILE A 118 7.74 7.82 1.41
CA ILE A 118 7.80 8.78 2.52
C ILE A 118 8.94 8.44 3.47
N TYR A 119 9.05 7.18 3.89
CA TYR A 119 10.13 6.75 4.78
C TYR A 119 11.51 7.01 4.18
N SER A 120 11.68 6.72 2.88
CA SER A 120 12.92 7.03 2.15
C SER A 120 13.21 8.52 2.10
N MET A 121 12.21 9.39 1.94
CA MET A 121 12.39 10.85 1.93
C MET A 121 12.68 11.43 3.32
N LEU A 122 12.33 10.70 4.39
CA LEU A 122 12.64 11.03 5.77
C LEU A 122 13.93 10.39 6.27
N ASP A 123 14.72 9.79 5.36
CA ASP A 123 15.98 9.11 5.67
C ASP A 123 15.84 7.98 6.71
N ILE A 124 14.66 7.36 6.78
CA ILE A 124 14.41 6.21 7.65
C ILE A 124 15.00 4.96 6.99
N PRO A 125 15.85 4.20 7.69
CA PRO A 125 16.41 2.95 7.18
C PRO A 125 15.33 1.92 6.84
N GLU A 126 15.50 1.14 5.78
CA GLU A 126 14.49 0.18 5.30
C GLU A 126 14.17 -0.94 6.31
N ASP A 127 15.13 -1.35 7.13
CA ASP A 127 14.93 -2.32 8.19
C ASP A 127 13.97 -1.81 9.30
N MET A 128 13.76 -0.49 9.38
CA MET A 128 12.81 0.14 10.29
C MET A 128 11.38 0.23 9.74
N TYR A 129 11.12 -0.02 8.46
CA TYR A 129 9.78 0.13 7.88
C TYR A 129 8.78 -0.84 8.51
N THR A 130 9.16 -2.10 8.68
CA THR A 130 8.34 -3.11 9.35
C THR A 130 8.11 -2.80 10.84
N PRO A 131 9.14 -2.47 11.64
CA PRO A 131 8.97 -2.00 13.02
C PRO A 131 8.04 -0.81 13.17
N LEU A 132 8.17 0.21 12.32
CA LEU A 132 7.28 1.38 12.33
C LEU A 132 5.82 1.01 12.08
N PHE A 133 5.58 0.16 11.08
CA PHE A 133 4.24 -0.33 10.81
C PHE A 133 3.67 -1.12 12.00
N ALA A 134 4.48 -1.97 12.63
CA ALA A 134 4.08 -2.74 13.81
C ALA A 134 3.77 -1.81 15.00
N THR A 135 4.59 -0.77 15.23
CA THR A 135 4.38 0.22 16.27
C THR A 135 3.04 0.93 16.10
N ALA A 136 2.73 1.37 14.87
CA ALA A 136 1.43 1.99 14.57
C ALA A 136 0.25 1.02 14.77
N ARG A 137 0.47 -0.30 14.65
CA ARG A 137 -0.55 -1.32 14.83
C ARG A 137 -0.75 -1.75 16.29
N ILE A 138 0.17 -1.45 17.20
CA ILE A 138 0.09 -1.88 18.61
C ILE A 138 -1.21 -1.44 19.26
N ALA A 139 -1.68 -0.21 19.03
CA ALA A 139 -2.96 0.27 19.59
C ALA A 139 -4.13 -0.64 19.16
N GLY A 140 -4.19 -1.03 17.88
CA GLY A 140 -5.21 -1.95 17.38
C GLY A 140 -5.09 -3.37 17.96
N TRP A 141 -3.87 -3.87 18.14
CA TRP A 141 -3.65 -5.17 18.79
C TRP A 141 -4.07 -5.15 20.26
N CYS A 142 -3.77 -4.07 20.98
CA CYS A 142 -4.22 -3.92 22.37
C CYS A 142 -5.75 -3.88 22.45
N ALA A 143 -6.41 -3.13 21.56
CA ALA A 143 -7.88 -3.09 21.50
C ALA A 143 -8.48 -4.48 21.25
N HIS A 144 -7.97 -5.22 20.27
CA HIS A 144 -8.41 -6.59 20.01
C HIS A 144 -8.15 -7.53 21.18
N ARG A 145 -7.01 -7.38 21.88
CA ARG A 145 -6.70 -8.19 23.04
C ARG A 145 -7.64 -7.92 24.20
N LEU A 146 -7.97 -6.67 24.45
CA LEU A 146 -8.95 -6.27 25.48
C LEU A 146 -10.33 -6.85 25.17
N GLU A 147 -10.78 -6.78 23.92
CA GLU A 147 -12.03 -7.34 23.46
C GLU A 147 -12.07 -8.88 23.62
N GLU A 148 -10.99 -9.56 23.24
CA GLU A 148 -10.83 -11.00 23.42
C GLU A 148 -10.94 -11.40 24.89
N LEU A 149 -10.27 -10.68 25.80
CA LEU A 149 -10.33 -10.95 27.24
C LEU A 149 -11.75 -10.73 27.80
N ALA A 150 -12.45 -9.70 27.32
CA ALA A 150 -13.80 -9.40 27.75
C ALA A 150 -14.83 -10.42 27.25
N THR A 151 -14.60 -11.04 26.09
CA THR A 151 -15.53 -11.99 25.45
C THR A 151 -15.22 -13.46 25.75
N GLY A 152 -14.11 -13.76 26.44
CA GLY A 152 -13.82 -15.08 27.00
C GLY A 152 -13.14 -16.09 26.05
N ASN A 153 -11.96 -15.80 25.58
CA ASN A 153 -10.93 -16.72 25.01
C ASN A 153 -11.38 -17.82 23.99
N ARG A 154 -12.52 -17.67 23.35
CA ARG A 154 -12.91 -18.59 22.26
C ARG A 154 -12.39 -18.06 20.94
N ILE A 155 -11.96 -19.00 20.05
CA ILE A 155 -11.64 -18.64 18.67
C ILE A 155 -12.89 -18.06 18.01
N MET A 156 -12.87 -16.76 17.76
CA MET A 156 -13.93 -16.09 17.02
C MET A 156 -13.70 -16.28 15.51
N ARG A 157 -14.73 -16.73 14.82
CA ARG A 157 -14.79 -16.74 13.36
C ARG A 157 -15.80 -15.69 12.94
N PRO A 158 -15.38 -14.44 12.73
CA PRO A 158 -16.30 -13.35 12.47
C PRO A 158 -17.06 -13.60 11.17
N ALA A 159 -18.36 -13.29 11.18
CA ALA A 159 -19.11 -13.17 9.96
C ALA A 159 -18.73 -11.85 9.26
N TYR A 160 -18.65 -11.89 7.92
CA TYR A 160 -18.31 -10.72 7.13
C TYR A 160 -19.43 -9.67 7.02
N ARG A 161 -20.56 -9.90 7.67
CA ARG A 161 -21.69 -8.98 7.67
C ARG A 161 -21.84 -8.32 9.04
N ALA A 162 -21.73 -7.00 9.07
CA ALA A 162 -22.07 -6.22 10.25
C ALA A 162 -23.57 -6.36 10.55
N MET A 163 -23.91 -6.75 11.77
CA MET A 163 -25.28 -6.84 12.25
C MET A 163 -25.78 -5.51 12.80
N LEU A 164 -24.88 -4.57 13.05
CA LEU A 164 -25.19 -3.24 13.53
C LEU A 164 -25.56 -2.32 12.37
N MET A 165 -26.51 -1.43 12.59
CA MET A 165 -26.80 -0.35 11.67
C MET A 165 -25.62 0.61 11.59
N LYS A 166 -25.46 1.27 10.42
CA LYS A 166 -24.43 2.29 10.25
C LYS A 166 -24.68 3.44 11.19
N VAL A 167 -23.78 3.65 12.14
CA VAL A 167 -23.81 4.77 13.08
C VAL A 167 -22.85 5.85 12.59
N PRO A 168 -23.24 7.13 12.59
CA PRO A 168 -22.33 8.22 12.25
C PRO A 168 -21.15 8.28 13.25
N TYR A 169 -19.98 8.65 12.76
CA TYR A 169 -18.82 8.87 13.62
C TYR A 169 -19.05 10.11 14.50
N ILE A 170 -18.83 9.92 15.79
CA ILE A 170 -18.87 11.03 16.78
C ILE A 170 -17.40 11.35 17.14
N PRO A 171 -16.90 12.56 16.88
CA PRO A 171 -15.58 12.98 17.33
C PRO A 171 -15.37 12.77 18.82
N VAL A 172 -14.12 12.55 19.24
CA VAL A 172 -13.79 12.24 20.66
C VAL A 172 -14.26 13.36 21.59
N GLU A 173 -14.14 14.61 21.15
CA GLU A 173 -14.52 15.81 21.89
C GLU A 173 -16.04 15.96 22.09
N ALA A 174 -16.83 15.23 21.30
CA ALA A 174 -18.30 15.26 21.34
C ALA A 174 -18.92 14.01 21.99
N ARG A 175 -18.09 13.14 22.58
CA ARG A 175 -18.57 11.94 23.30
C ARG A 175 -18.78 12.28 24.76
N GLU A 176 -19.98 12.00 25.26
CA GLU A 176 -20.30 12.06 26.70
C GLU A 176 -19.67 10.90 27.47
#